data_aee964cc9753a3149d7a36fc613231f2
#
_entry.id   aee964cc9753a3149d7a36fc613231f2
#
_cell.length_a   1.000
_cell.length_b   1.000
_cell.length_c   1.000
_cell.angle_alpha   90.00
_cell.angle_beta   90.00
_cell.angle_gamma   90.00
#
_symmetry.space_group_name_H-M   'P 1'
#
loop_
_entity.id
_entity.type
_entity.pdbx_description
1 polymer ?
#
loop_
_entity_poly.entity_id
_entity_poly.type
_entity_poly.pdbx_seq_one_letter_code
_entity_poly.pdbx_strand_id
1 'polypeptide(L)'
;MSEEKILASETSVLALALLDEDCFYQTISTLKIDDFQDQRNKLIFEAMNECYEASNTRPNPSVLADKLKVSNKLDLAGGTDYLSNIITNVPPYSDLSEYIKQIKQTSSLVKMKEVLEKNLNQANKGVGDIPNFLDGVQKSVNDVMQAQNDGGFKTPEQVLSSYLGKLDERIEERRKTGKNSFLTGISSGYSELDDYTRGFQKGELVIIGARPSVGKTAFAINIATNIAHKKIPVAFFSLEMTAEQIMGRLLTNRAGIDLKTIESLNYTKTRDNRGGFILTPDKSVTAGSTNIRDLSNFQNAVNSLAKDPLFINDNPGTNVRAIQGEVRKLQTSHPDLGLVIIDYLGLIQSASAKTNSSDNRQNQVSDISRALKAMARDLKLPVIALSQLSRTVESRKDDHKPVMSDLRDSGSIEQDADKIMMLYRPDYYHDNDNKENQEEQQDQPNSDDDAISNVTVILAKNRNGKVGEIQFTFQKNVCHFNAIDTTQTASLDNEEPPLEEM
;
A
#
# COMPACT_ATOMS: atom_id res chain seq x y z
N MET A 1 -19.34 11.79 -27.70
CA MET A 1 -18.77 12.31 -29.00
C MET A 1 -19.70 11.86 -30.11
N SER A 2 -19.92 12.67 -31.15
CA SER A 2 -20.72 12.20 -32.31
C SER A 2 -19.93 11.16 -33.10
N GLU A 3 -20.61 10.21 -33.74
CA GLU A 3 -19.99 9.17 -34.58
C GLU A 3 -19.09 9.78 -35.70
N GLU A 4 -19.50 10.92 -36.24
CA GLU A 4 -18.70 11.66 -37.24
C GLU A 4 -17.35 12.14 -36.71
N LYS A 5 -17.26 12.58 -35.45
CA LYS A 5 -15.97 12.99 -34.85
C LYS A 5 -15.05 11.81 -34.57
N ILE A 6 -15.60 10.66 -34.26
CA ILE A 6 -14.84 9.42 -34.03
C ILE A 6 -14.24 8.97 -35.34
N LEU A 7 -15.06 8.90 -36.38
CA LEU A 7 -14.62 8.53 -37.74
C LEU A 7 -13.53 9.48 -38.26
N ALA A 8 -13.71 10.79 -38.04
CA ALA A 8 -12.71 11.78 -38.42
C ALA A 8 -11.38 11.59 -37.69
N SER A 9 -11.38 11.25 -36.39
CA SER A 9 -10.16 10.99 -35.62
C SER A 9 -9.44 9.71 -36.12
N GLU A 10 -10.18 8.65 -36.41
CA GLU A 10 -9.64 7.39 -36.91
C GLU A 10 -9.00 7.58 -38.30
N THR A 11 -9.71 8.23 -39.23
CA THR A 11 -9.18 8.50 -40.57
C THR A 11 -7.97 9.42 -40.55
N SER A 12 -7.94 10.40 -39.62
CA SER A 12 -6.78 11.29 -39.43
C SER A 12 -5.54 10.55 -38.96
N VAL A 13 -5.69 9.63 -37.99
CA VAL A 13 -4.58 8.81 -37.49
C VAL A 13 -4.04 7.89 -38.59
N LEU A 14 -4.91 7.21 -39.35
CA LEU A 14 -4.50 6.33 -40.44
C LEU A 14 -3.79 7.11 -41.53
N ALA A 15 -4.29 8.30 -41.88
CA ALA A 15 -3.68 9.17 -42.87
C ALA A 15 -2.27 9.62 -42.44
N LEU A 16 -2.13 10.13 -41.22
CA LEU A 16 -0.83 10.55 -40.68
C LEU A 16 0.16 9.39 -40.65
N ALA A 17 -0.28 8.20 -40.20
CA ALA A 17 0.56 7.02 -40.18
C ALA A 17 1.01 6.55 -41.58
N LEU A 18 0.19 6.75 -42.62
CA LEU A 18 0.56 6.43 -43.98
C LEU A 18 1.45 7.48 -44.64
N LEU A 19 1.43 8.73 -44.17
CA LEU A 19 2.21 9.83 -44.74
C LEU A 19 3.59 10.00 -44.09
N ASP A 20 3.68 9.80 -42.78
CA ASP A 20 4.87 10.04 -41.96
C ASP A 20 5.32 8.78 -41.22
N GLU A 21 6.63 8.55 -41.18
CA GLU A 21 7.22 7.34 -40.61
C GLU A 21 7.18 7.35 -39.10
N ASP A 22 7.45 8.48 -38.44
CA ASP A 22 7.40 8.63 -37.00
C ASP A 22 5.96 8.48 -36.50
N CYS A 23 5.00 9.07 -37.23
CA CYS A 23 3.57 8.90 -36.95
C CYS A 23 3.13 7.44 -37.08
N PHE A 24 3.68 6.71 -38.05
CA PHE A 24 3.40 5.28 -38.22
C PHE A 24 3.85 4.47 -37.03
N TYR A 25 5.11 4.60 -36.59
CA TYR A 25 5.63 3.85 -35.43
C TYR A 25 4.90 4.23 -34.15
N GLN A 26 4.58 5.50 -33.95
CA GLN A 26 3.81 5.93 -32.79
C GLN A 26 2.39 5.33 -32.80
N THR A 27 1.73 5.28 -33.95
CA THR A 27 0.38 4.72 -34.10
C THR A 27 0.36 3.23 -33.79
N ILE A 28 1.25 2.44 -34.42
CA ILE A 28 1.33 0.99 -34.26
C ILE A 28 1.71 0.60 -32.81
N SER A 29 2.63 1.35 -32.20
CA SER A 29 3.04 1.08 -30.83
C SER A 29 1.97 1.44 -29.77
N THR A 30 1.04 2.33 -30.12
CA THR A 30 0.11 2.91 -29.15
C THR A 30 -1.31 2.36 -29.28
N LEU A 31 -1.80 2.12 -30.51
CA LEU A 31 -3.16 1.65 -30.75
C LEU A 31 -3.21 0.14 -31.02
N LYS A 32 -4.35 -0.45 -30.68
CA LYS A 32 -4.70 -1.84 -30.97
C LYS A 32 -5.83 -1.87 -32.00
N ILE A 33 -5.98 -2.97 -32.72
CA ILE A 33 -7.03 -3.15 -33.74
C ILE A 33 -8.42 -2.88 -33.13
N ASP A 34 -8.64 -3.32 -31.88
CA ASP A 34 -9.90 -3.13 -31.16
C ASP A 34 -10.17 -1.72 -30.65
N ASP A 35 -9.25 -0.78 -30.88
CA ASP A 35 -9.48 0.62 -30.51
C ASP A 35 -10.26 1.38 -31.61
N PHE A 36 -10.24 0.87 -32.84
CA PHE A 36 -11.01 1.42 -33.94
C PHE A 36 -12.47 0.96 -33.87
N GLN A 37 -13.41 1.87 -34.18
CA GLN A 37 -14.85 1.56 -34.18
C GLN A 37 -15.37 1.29 -35.60
N ASP A 38 -14.87 2.02 -36.62
CA ASP A 38 -15.25 1.79 -38.01
C ASP A 38 -14.58 0.52 -38.53
N GLN A 39 -15.38 -0.40 -39.09
CA GLN A 39 -14.90 -1.68 -39.59
C GLN A 39 -13.89 -1.54 -40.74
N ARG A 40 -14.03 -0.50 -41.55
CA ARG A 40 -13.09 -0.21 -42.67
C ARG A 40 -11.74 0.18 -42.14
N ASN A 41 -11.72 1.07 -41.14
CA ASN A 41 -10.50 1.55 -40.46
C ASN A 41 -9.82 0.43 -39.70
N LYS A 42 -10.59 -0.47 -39.08
CA LYS A 42 -10.09 -1.69 -38.45
C LYS A 42 -9.30 -2.56 -39.43
N LEU A 43 -9.88 -2.85 -40.59
CA LEU A 43 -9.25 -3.68 -41.60
C LEU A 43 -8.00 -3.03 -42.20
N ILE A 44 -8.01 -1.70 -42.39
CA ILE A 44 -6.85 -0.94 -42.85
C ILE A 44 -5.72 -1.04 -41.82
N PHE A 45 -6.02 -0.81 -40.54
CA PHE A 45 -5.02 -0.87 -39.45
C PHE A 45 -4.48 -2.28 -39.25
N GLU A 46 -5.33 -3.32 -39.35
CA GLU A 46 -4.93 -4.72 -39.34
C GLU A 46 -3.92 -5.01 -40.47
N ALA A 47 -4.23 -4.59 -41.68
CA ALA A 47 -3.32 -4.77 -42.80
C ALA A 47 -2.00 -3.98 -42.67
N MET A 48 -2.04 -2.80 -42.02
CA MET A 48 -0.83 -2.03 -41.70
C MET A 48 0.07 -2.80 -40.72
N ASN A 49 -0.50 -3.40 -39.67
CA ASN A 49 0.21 -4.24 -38.72
C ASN A 49 0.83 -5.48 -39.39
N GLU A 50 0.06 -6.20 -40.22
CA GLU A 50 0.56 -7.36 -40.96
C GLU A 50 1.71 -7.01 -41.92
N CYS A 51 1.63 -5.87 -42.58
CA CYS A 51 2.73 -5.39 -43.45
C CYS A 51 3.98 -5.06 -42.61
N TYR A 52 3.81 -4.44 -41.46
CA TYR A 52 4.91 -4.11 -40.56
C TYR A 52 5.58 -5.36 -39.99
N GLU A 53 4.81 -6.37 -39.54
CA GLU A 53 5.35 -7.64 -39.08
C GLU A 53 6.17 -8.38 -40.15
N ALA A 54 5.77 -8.25 -41.43
CA ALA A 54 6.43 -8.91 -42.53
C ALA A 54 7.73 -8.21 -42.99
N SER A 55 7.79 -6.88 -42.94
CA SER A 55 8.88 -6.08 -43.55
C SER A 55 9.63 -5.19 -42.57
N ASN A 56 9.13 -5.04 -41.35
CA ASN A 56 9.60 -4.12 -40.31
C ASN A 56 9.73 -2.66 -40.80
N THR A 57 8.94 -2.29 -41.80
CA THR A 57 8.91 -0.96 -42.40
C THR A 57 7.47 -0.47 -42.59
N ARG A 58 7.28 0.84 -42.66
CA ARG A 58 5.98 1.45 -42.97
C ARG A 58 5.53 1.04 -44.41
N PRO A 59 4.31 0.48 -44.56
CA PRO A 59 3.78 0.16 -45.85
C PRO A 59 3.44 1.44 -46.66
N ASN A 60 3.76 1.45 -47.95
CA ASN A 60 3.23 2.47 -48.88
C ASN A 60 1.74 2.18 -49.14
N PRO A 61 0.93 3.16 -49.46
CA PRO A 61 -0.50 2.98 -49.77
C PRO A 61 -0.78 1.93 -50.85
N SER A 62 0.08 1.81 -51.85
CA SER A 62 -0.04 0.79 -52.92
C SER A 62 0.17 -0.63 -52.36
N VAL A 63 1.19 -0.83 -51.53
CA VAL A 63 1.49 -2.13 -50.86
C VAL A 63 0.34 -2.53 -49.94
N LEU A 64 -0.23 -1.56 -49.22
CA LEU A 64 -1.38 -1.77 -48.35
C LEU A 64 -2.63 -2.19 -49.14
N ALA A 65 -2.91 -1.54 -50.27
CA ALA A 65 -4.01 -1.89 -51.17
C ALA A 65 -3.83 -3.30 -51.76
N ASP A 66 -2.61 -3.66 -52.20
CA ASP A 66 -2.30 -5.00 -52.67
C ASP A 66 -2.47 -6.07 -51.57
N LYS A 67 -2.03 -5.77 -50.35
CA LYS A 67 -2.21 -6.67 -49.22
C LYS A 67 -3.69 -6.92 -48.93
N LEU A 68 -4.51 -5.85 -48.88
CA LEU A 68 -5.96 -5.94 -48.71
C LEU A 68 -6.63 -6.72 -49.83
N LYS A 69 -6.14 -6.58 -51.08
CA LYS A 69 -6.64 -7.31 -52.25
C LYS A 69 -6.33 -8.81 -52.17
N VAL A 70 -5.10 -9.16 -51.78
CA VAL A 70 -4.68 -10.57 -51.61
C VAL A 70 -5.48 -11.25 -50.51
N SER A 71 -5.81 -10.53 -49.44
CA SER A 71 -6.66 -11.06 -48.36
C SER A 71 -8.16 -10.97 -48.61
N ASN A 72 -8.61 -10.58 -49.81
CA ASN A 72 -10.03 -10.35 -50.18
C ASN A 72 -10.77 -9.38 -49.24
N LYS A 73 -10.06 -8.45 -48.60
CA LYS A 73 -10.61 -7.47 -47.65
C LYS A 73 -10.73 -6.06 -48.24
N LEU A 74 -10.26 -5.83 -49.47
CA LEU A 74 -10.19 -4.49 -50.07
C LEU A 74 -11.56 -3.82 -50.21
N ASP A 75 -12.56 -4.51 -50.69
CA ASP A 75 -13.92 -3.96 -50.85
C ASP A 75 -14.57 -3.68 -49.49
N LEU A 76 -14.32 -4.55 -48.47
CA LEU A 76 -14.78 -4.35 -47.12
C LEU A 76 -14.09 -3.18 -46.43
N ALA A 77 -12.87 -2.87 -46.81
CA ALA A 77 -12.10 -1.71 -46.34
C ALA A 77 -12.50 -0.40 -47.07
N GLY A 78 -13.51 -0.44 -47.92
CA GLY A 78 -14.03 0.73 -48.63
C GLY A 78 -13.38 0.97 -50.01
N GLY A 79 -12.60 0.02 -50.51
CA GLY A 79 -11.97 0.09 -51.83
C GLY A 79 -10.78 1.05 -51.92
N THR A 80 -10.23 1.17 -53.14
CA THR A 80 -9.10 2.09 -53.40
C THR A 80 -9.48 3.55 -53.22
N ASP A 81 -10.75 3.90 -53.49
CA ASP A 81 -11.25 5.28 -53.35
C ASP A 81 -11.26 5.74 -51.90
N TYR A 82 -11.63 4.86 -50.97
CA TYR A 82 -11.62 5.20 -49.54
C TYR A 82 -10.21 5.39 -49.01
N LEU A 83 -9.26 4.53 -49.43
CA LEU A 83 -7.83 4.69 -49.07
C LEU A 83 -7.26 6.01 -49.63
N SER A 84 -7.62 6.35 -50.86
CA SER A 84 -7.20 7.62 -51.48
C SER A 84 -7.80 8.82 -50.78
N ASN A 85 -9.06 8.74 -50.37
CA ASN A 85 -9.73 9.80 -49.60
C ASN A 85 -9.12 10.02 -48.23
N ILE A 86 -8.72 8.97 -47.53
CA ILE A 86 -8.02 9.07 -46.24
C ILE A 86 -6.74 9.91 -46.38
N ILE A 87 -5.94 9.64 -47.41
CA ILE A 87 -4.65 10.31 -47.62
C ILE A 87 -4.82 11.76 -48.11
N THR A 88 -5.89 12.04 -48.83
CA THR A 88 -6.12 13.39 -49.44
C THR A 88 -6.73 14.38 -48.46
N ASN A 89 -7.52 13.91 -47.50
CA ASN A 89 -8.31 14.76 -46.60
C ASN A 89 -7.68 14.93 -45.19
N VAL A 90 -6.34 14.98 -45.12
CA VAL A 90 -5.63 15.21 -43.83
C VAL A 90 -5.67 16.68 -43.45
N PRO A 91 -6.10 17.04 -42.23
CA PRO A 91 -6.01 18.41 -41.77
C PRO A 91 -4.56 18.89 -41.71
N PRO A 92 -4.27 20.12 -42.19
CA PRO A 92 -2.87 20.59 -42.37
C PRO A 92 -2.10 20.81 -41.05
N TYR A 93 -2.74 20.81 -39.90
CA TYR A 93 -2.14 21.01 -38.57
C TYR A 93 -2.67 19.99 -37.58
N SER A 94 -2.42 18.71 -37.85
CA SER A 94 -2.92 17.61 -37.00
C SER A 94 -1.93 17.24 -35.89
N ASP A 95 -2.36 17.24 -34.64
CA ASP A 95 -1.64 16.64 -33.53
C ASP A 95 -2.04 15.16 -33.41
N LEU A 96 -1.18 14.26 -33.85
CA LEU A 96 -1.39 12.81 -33.77
C LEU A 96 -1.75 12.35 -32.35
N SER A 97 -1.06 12.90 -31.35
CA SER A 97 -1.26 12.53 -29.95
C SER A 97 -2.68 12.80 -29.49
N GLU A 98 -3.30 13.90 -29.95
CA GLU A 98 -4.67 14.24 -29.58
C GLU A 98 -5.69 13.27 -30.24
N TYR A 99 -5.48 12.90 -31.50
CA TYR A 99 -6.34 11.91 -32.17
C TYR A 99 -6.21 10.52 -31.55
N ILE A 100 -4.99 10.07 -31.24
CA ILE A 100 -4.75 8.81 -30.51
C ILE A 100 -5.48 8.81 -29.17
N LYS A 101 -5.40 9.92 -28.44
CA LYS A 101 -6.10 10.09 -27.15
C LYS A 101 -7.62 9.99 -27.31
N GLN A 102 -8.18 10.62 -28.33
CA GLN A 102 -9.62 10.57 -28.63
C GLN A 102 -10.08 9.14 -28.98
N ILE A 103 -9.32 8.42 -29.80
CA ILE A 103 -9.59 7.01 -30.14
C ILE A 103 -9.57 6.15 -28.88
N LYS A 104 -8.54 6.26 -28.03
CA LYS A 104 -8.45 5.50 -26.78
C LYS A 104 -9.59 5.78 -25.80
N GLN A 105 -9.97 7.05 -25.66
CA GLN A 105 -11.10 7.43 -24.82
C GLN A 105 -12.40 6.81 -25.33
N THR A 106 -12.62 6.82 -26.63
CA THR A 106 -13.81 6.24 -27.25
C THR A 106 -13.82 4.72 -27.13
N SER A 107 -12.71 4.05 -27.44
CA SER A 107 -12.54 2.59 -27.26
C SER A 107 -12.86 2.16 -25.83
N SER A 108 -12.33 2.89 -24.85
CA SER A 108 -12.61 2.61 -23.44
C SER A 108 -14.08 2.74 -23.08
N LEU A 109 -14.75 3.74 -23.64
CA LEU A 109 -16.17 3.99 -23.40
C LEU A 109 -17.05 2.90 -24.02
N VAL A 110 -16.68 2.42 -25.22
CA VAL A 110 -17.37 1.30 -25.88
C VAL A 110 -17.16 0.01 -25.10
N LYS A 111 -15.91 -0.33 -24.73
CA LYS A 111 -15.61 -1.51 -23.90
C LYS A 111 -16.35 -1.47 -22.55
N MET A 112 -16.46 -0.29 -21.93
CA MET A 112 -17.23 -0.13 -20.69
C MET A 112 -18.74 -0.40 -20.92
N LYS A 113 -19.31 0.10 -22.02
CA LYS A 113 -20.71 -0.18 -22.37
C LYS A 113 -20.95 -1.68 -22.55
N GLU A 114 -20.09 -2.36 -23.31
CA GLU A 114 -20.18 -3.82 -23.52
C GLU A 114 -20.13 -4.59 -22.21
N VAL A 115 -19.22 -4.22 -21.31
CA VAL A 115 -19.10 -4.83 -19.97
C VAL A 115 -20.36 -4.61 -19.15
N LEU A 116 -20.92 -3.38 -19.16
CA LEU A 116 -22.14 -3.06 -18.42
C LEU A 116 -23.36 -3.79 -18.98
N GLU A 117 -23.50 -3.85 -20.31
CA GLU A 117 -24.59 -4.59 -20.98
C GLU A 117 -24.53 -6.09 -20.72
N LYS A 118 -23.33 -6.67 -20.78
CA LYS A 118 -23.09 -8.08 -20.45
C LYS A 118 -23.50 -8.41 -19.02
N ASN A 119 -23.08 -7.57 -18.07
CA ASN A 119 -23.42 -7.75 -16.65
C ASN A 119 -24.91 -7.52 -16.39
N LEU A 120 -25.54 -6.55 -17.04
CA LEU A 120 -26.98 -6.30 -16.95
C LEU A 120 -27.78 -7.50 -17.47
N ASN A 121 -27.39 -8.04 -18.62
CA ASN A 121 -28.02 -9.21 -19.20
C ASN A 121 -27.88 -10.47 -18.31
N GLN A 122 -26.74 -10.61 -17.63
CA GLN A 122 -26.51 -11.71 -16.69
C GLN A 122 -27.37 -11.53 -15.42
N ALA A 123 -27.46 -10.31 -14.88
CA ALA A 123 -28.32 -10.02 -13.74
C ALA A 123 -29.80 -10.31 -14.04
N ASN A 124 -30.29 -9.93 -15.25
CA ASN A 124 -31.67 -10.15 -15.69
C ASN A 124 -32.01 -11.63 -15.88
N LYS A 125 -31.04 -12.49 -16.18
CA LYS A 125 -31.22 -13.96 -16.31
C LYS A 125 -31.32 -14.66 -14.96
N GLY A 126 -31.06 -13.97 -13.86
CA GLY A 126 -31.02 -14.51 -12.51
C GLY A 126 -29.63 -15.01 -12.13
N VAL A 127 -29.18 -14.60 -10.94
CA VAL A 127 -27.86 -14.93 -10.40
C VAL A 127 -28.05 -15.83 -9.17
N GLY A 128 -27.49 -17.04 -9.21
CA GLY A 128 -27.54 -17.99 -8.09
C GLY A 128 -26.60 -17.64 -6.94
N ASP A 129 -25.46 -17.02 -7.24
CA ASP A 129 -24.44 -16.60 -6.27
C ASP A 129 -24.15 -15.09 -6.44
N ILE A 130 -24.81 -14.27 -5.64
CA ILE A 130 -24.72 -12.80 -5.71
C ILE A 130 -23.31 -12.31 -5.36
N PRO A 131 -22.61 -12.76 -4.30
CA PRO A 131 -21.25 -12.35 -4.00
C PRO A 131 -20.28 -12.57 -5.18
N ASN A 132 -20.21 -13.77 -5.73
CA ASN A 132 -19.34 -14.09 -6.86
C ASN A 132 -19.68 -13.28 -8.12
N PHE A 133 -20.96 -12.99 -8.34
CA PHE A 133 -21.38 -12.13 -9.44
C PHE A 133 -20.87 -10.70 -9.27
N LEU A 134 -21.02 -10.11 -8.07
CA LEU A 134 -20.54 -8.75 -7.76
C LEU A 134 -19.02 -8.63 -7.90
N ASP A 135 -18.27 -9.64 -7.44
CA ASP A 135 -16.82 -9.72 -7.63
C ASP A 135 -16.43 -9.78 -9.12
N GLY A 136 -17.20 -10.54 -9.92
CA GLY A 136 -17.03 -10.62 -11.37
C GLY A 136 -17.29 -9.30 -12.08
N VAL A 137 -18.34 -8.57 -11.68
CA VAL A 137 -18.65 -7.21 -12.18
C VAL A 137 -17.53 -6.25 -11.85
N GLN A 138 -17.10 -6.23 -10.58
CA GLN A 138 -16.02 -5.35 -10.12
C GLN A 138 -14.72 -5.63 -10.88
N LYS A 139 -14.38 -6.89 -11.09
CA LYS A 139 -13.20 -7.29 -11.87
C LYS A 139 -13.30 -6.77 -13.31
N SER A 140 -14.40 -7.01 -14.01
CA SER A 140 -14.56 -6.62 -15.42
C SER A 140 -14.52 -5.10 -15.62
N VAL A 141 -15.07 -4.31 -14.69
CA VAL A 141 -14.96 -2.85 -14.69
C VAL A 141 -13.52 -2.41 -14.45
N ASN A 142 -12.84 -3.00 -13.47
CA ASN A 142 -11.43 -2.70 -13.19
C ASN A 142 -10.50 -3.04 -14.36
N ASP A 143 -10.73 -4.15 -15.07
CA ASP A 143 -9.94 -4.56 -16.23
C ASP A 143 -10.02 -3.49 -17.35
N VAL A 144 -11.20 -2.91 -17.60
CA VAL A 144 -11.36 -1.79 -18.54
C VAL A 144 -10.63 -0.53 -18.08
N MET A 145 -10.70 -0.21 -16.77
CA MET A 145 -10.00 0.95 -16.21
C MET A 145 -8.48 0.78 -16.22
N GLN A 146 -7.97 -0.43 -16.00
CA GLN A 146 -6.54 -0.72 -16.07
C GLN A 146 -6.01 -0.69 -17.50
N ALA A 147 -6.79 -1.14 -18.49
CA ALA A 147 -6.41 -1.06 -19.91
C ALA A 147 -6.19 0.39 -20.40
N GLN A 148 -6.77 1.40 -19.75
CA GLN A 148 -6.47 2.81 -20.01
C GLN A 148 -5.09 3.24 -19.49
N ASN A 149 -4.57 2.56 -18.45
CA ASN A 149 -3.29 2.82 -17.84
C ASN A 149 -2.19 1.89 -18.37
N ASP A 150 -2.31 1.40 -19.61
CA ASP A 150 -1.25 0.63 -20.27
C ASP A 150 0.03 1.46 -20.20
N GLY A 151 0.88 1.07 -19.23
CA GLY A 151 2.13 1.74 -18.88
C GLY A 151 3.15 1.58 -20.00
N GLY A 152 2.94 2.29 -21.09
CA GLY A 152 3.94 2.45 -22.15
C GLY A 152 5.22 3.08 -21.59
N PHE A 153 6.30 2.99 -22.33
CA PHE A 153 7.54 3.69 -22.02
C PHE A 153 7.28 5.19 -21.87
N LYS A 154 7.72 5.76 -20.77
CA LYS A 154 7.68 7.20 -20.54
C LYS A 154 8.97 7.82 -21.06
N THR A 155 8.87 8.90 -21.80
CA THR A 155 10.07 9.65 -22.19
C THR A 155 10.75 10.29 -20.97
N PRO A 156 12.07 10.51 -21.00
CA PRO A 156 12.78 11.22 -19.94
C PRO A 156 12.13 12.57 -19.60
N GLU A 157 11.64 13.30 -20.61
CA GLU A 157 10.96 14.59 -20.43
C GLU A 157 9.67 14.46 -19.58
N GLN A 158 8.83 13.45 -19.87
CA GLN A 158 7.62 13.19 -19.10
C GLN A 158 7.92 12.82 -17.65
N VAL A 159 8.99 12.03 -17.43
CA VAL A 159 9.41 11.64 -16.09
C VAL A 159 9.98 12.84 -15.33
N LEU A 160 10.83 13.64 -15.98
CA LEU A 160 11.41 14.85 -15.41
C LEU A 160 10.35 15.88 -15.05
N SER A 161 9.40 16.16 -15.93
CA SER A 161 8.30 17.09 -15.64
C SER A 161 7.51 16.65 -14.40
N SER A 162 7.15 15.35 -14.31
CA SER A 162 6.47 14.80 -13.13
C SER A 162 7.33 14.87 -11.86
N TYR A 163 8.65 14.66 -11.99
CA TYR A 163 9.58 14.68 -10.86
C TYR A 163 9.80 16.11 -10.34
N LEU A 164 9.99 17.07 -11.25
CA LEU A 164 10.16 18.49 -10.90
C LEU A 164 8.89 19.04 -10.24
N GLY A 165 7.70 18.72 -10.77
CA GLY A 165 6.44 19.13 -10.13
C GLY A 165 6.35 18.66 -8.67
N LYS A 166 6.77 17.43 -8.36
CA LYS A 166 6.82 16.93 -6.97
C LYS A 166 7.87 17.63 -6.11
N LEU A 167 8.98 18.09 -6.70
CA LEU A 167 9.98 18.87 -5.98
C LEU A 167 9.45 20.27 -5.67
N ASP A 168 8.76 20.89 -6.61
CA ASP A 168 8.16 22.22 -6.42
C ASP A 168 7.10 22.22 -5.31
N GLU A 169 6.22 21.20 -5.29
CA GLU A 169 5.25 21.00 -4.21
C GLU A 169 5.95 20.92 -2.84
N ARG A 170 7.06 20.18 -2.74
CA ARG A 170 7.85 20.05 -1.50
C ARG A 170 8.55 21.35 -1.09
N ILE A 171 9.04 22.10 -2.06
CA ILE A 171 9.68 23.42 -1.80
C ILE A 171 8.63 24.38 -1.25
N GLU A 172 7.44 24.42 -1.83
CA GLU A 172 6.35 25.24 -1.32
C GLU A 172 5.89 24.82 0.07
N GLU A 173 5.80 23.52 0.36
CA GLU A 173 5.44 23.00 1.68
C GLU A 173 6.49 23.40 2.73
N ARG A 174 7.78 23.31 2.40
CA ARG A 174 8.87 23.80 3.28
C ARG A 174 8.77 25.30 3.54
N ARG A 175 8.45 26.09 2.51
CA ARG A 175 8.26 27.54 2.64
C ARG A 175 7.10 27.88 3.57
N LYS A 176 6.01 27.13 3.49
CA LYS A 176 4.81 27.31 4.34
C LYS A 176 5.03 26.87 5.79
N THR A 177 5.76 25.77 6.01
CA THR A 177 5.91 25.17 7.34
C THR A 177 7.17 25.62 8.09
N GLY A 178 8.13 26.25 7.41
CA GLY A 178 9.42 26.66 7.99
C GLY A 178 10.29 25.49 8.49
N LYS A 179 9.86 24.24 8.29
CA LYS A 179 10.58 23.05 8.75
C LYS A 179 11.50 22.53 7.65
N ASN A 180 12.80 22.48 7.92
CA ASN A 180 13.79 21.76 7.10
C ASN A 180 13.63 20.23 7.26
N SER A 181 12.45 19.71 7.08
CA SER A 181 12.20 18.27 7.18
C SER A 181 12.65 17.58 5.89
N PHE A 182 13.56 16.61 6.02
CA PHE A 182 13.90 15.67 4.95
C PHE A 182 12.82 14.59 4.72
N LEU A 183 11.72 14.70 5.46
CA LEU A 183 10.59 13.79 5.39
C LEU A 183 9.91 13.90 4.02
N THR A 184 9.87 12.80 3.29
CA THR A 184 9.25 12.73 1.96
C THR A 184 8.03 11.84 1.92
N GLY A 185 7.84 11.04 2.96
CA GLY A 185 6.71 10.15 3.19
C GLY A 185 5.92 10.51 4.43
N ILE A 186 5.04 9.60 4.85
CA ILE A 186 4.25 9.74 6.07
C ILE A 186 5.15 9.45 7.27
N SER A 187 5.22 10.39 8.20
CA SER A 187 6.00 10.26 9.44
C SER A 187 5.50 9.10 10.29
N SER A 188 6.40 8.27 10.78
CA SER A 188 6.10 7.21 11.75
C SER A 188 5.70 7.77 13.13
N GLY A 189 6.02 9.03 13.39
CA GLY A 189 5.90 9.67 14.71
C GLY A 189 7.16 9.56 15.56
N TYR A 190 8.19 8.87 15.08
CA TYR A 190 9.49 8.74 15.72
C TYR A 190 10.54 9.41 14.85
N SER A 191 11.15 10.48 15.35
CA SER A 191 12.09 11.31 14.60
C SER A 191 13.27 10.52 14.05
N GLU A 192 13.90 9.71 14.89
CA GLU A 192 15.06 8.90 14.52
C GLU A 192 14.71 7.86 13.45
N LEU A 193 13.55 7.18 13.56
CA LEU A 193 13.07 6.26 12.54
C LEU A 193 12.77 6.99 11.22
N ASP A 194 12.22 8.19 11.30
CA ASP A 194 11.92 9.02 10.14
C ASP A 194 13.19 9.54 9.46
N ASP A 195 14.26 9.80 10.18
CA ASP A 195 15.57 10.20 9.63
C ASP A 195 16.20 9.08 8.80
N TYR A 196 16.10 7.85 9.24
CA TYR A 196 16.55 6.69 8.47
C TYR A 196 15.66 6.38 7.27
N THR A 197 14.33 6.41 7.46
CA THR A 197 13.35 5.96 6.47
C THR A 197 12.86 7.06 5.55
N ARG A 198 13.01 8.33 5.93
CA ARG A 198 12.35 9.50 5.34
C ARG A 198 10.83 9.39 5.37
N GLY A 199 10.29 8.63 6.34
CA GLY A 199 8.88 8.26 6.43
C GLY A 199 8.47 7.14 5.47
N PHE A 200 7.18 6.77 5.53
CA PHE A 200 6.59 5.74 4.69
C PHE A 200 6.15 6.32 3.35
N GLN A 201 6.75 5.85 2.24
CA GLN A 201 6.49 6.39 0.90
C GLN A 201 5.29 5.68 0.25
N LYS A 202 4.59 6.40 -0.61
CA LYS A 202 3.51 5.83 -1.44
C LYS A 202 4.03 4.70 -2.32
N GLY A 203 3.35 3.55 -2.29
CA GLY A 203 3.71 2.37 -3.07
C GLY A 203 4.82 1.50 -2.45
N GLU A 204 5.26 1.79 -1.22
CA GLU A 204 6.21 0.95 -0.50
C GLU A 204 5.52 -0.18 0.25
N LEU A 205 6.18 -1.34 0.26
CA LEU A 205 5.89 -2.45 1.16
C LEU A 205 6.95 -2.46 2.26
N VAL A 206 6.51 -2.30 3.51
CA VAL A 206 7.34 -2.34 4.71
C VAL A 206 7.01 -3.59 5.50
N ILE A 207 8.01 -4.37 5.85
CA ILE A 207 7.85 -5.56 6.68
C ILE A 207 8.38 -5.28 8.08
N ILE A 208 7.58 -5.61 9.10
CA ILE A 208 8.01 -5.57 10.50
C ILE A 208 8.04 -7.02 11.01
N GLY A 209 9.24 -7.53 11.25
CA GLY A 209 9.49 -8.88 11.75
C GLY A 209 9.79 -8.90 13.24
N ALA A 210 9.21 -9.85 13.98
CA ALA A 210 9.57 -10.10 15.38
C ALA A 210 9.21 -11.54 15.77
N ARG A 211 9.83 -12.03 16.86
CA ARG A 211 9.34 -13.23 17.55
C ARG A 211 8.04 -12.90 18.30
N PRO A 212 7.18 -13.91 18.59
CA PRO A 212 6.01 -13.71 19.45
C PRO A 212 6.39 -13.01 20.75
N SER A 213 5.49 -12.19 21.30
CA SER A 213 5.66 -11.47 22.58
C SER A 213 6.78 -10.43 22.67
N VAL A 214 7.56 -10.21 21.60
CA VAL A 214 8.57 -9.12 21.53
C VAL A 214 7.94 -7.73 21.44
N GLY A 215 6.69 -7.63 20.95
CA GLY A 215 5.96 -6.37 20.87
C GLY A 215 5.61 -5.91 19.46
N LYS A 216 5.64 -6.81 18.45
CA LYS A 216 5.36 -6.52 17.03
C LYS A 216 4.06 -5.74 16.82
N THR A 217 2.94 -6.28 17.28
CA THR A 217 1.61 -5.65 17.18
C THR A 217 1.57 -4.32 17.93
N ALA A 218 2.18 -4.25 19.13
CA ALA A 218 2.25 -3.01 19.91
C ALA A 218 3.00 -1.90 19.15
N PHE A 219 4.13 -2.23 18.52
CA PHE A 219 4.89 -1.27 17.71
C PHE A 219 4.07 -0.76 16.51
N ALA A 220 3.37 -1.65 15.80
CA ALA A 220 2.49 -1.27 14.69
C ALA A 220 1.31 -0.39 15.16
N ILE A 221 0.72 -0.69 16.32
CA ILE A 221 -0.34 0.12 16.94
C ILE A 221 0.18 1.51 17.29
N ASN A 222 1.39 1.63 17.84
CA ASN A 222 2.01 2.93 18.14
C ASN A 222 2.19 3.77 16.88
N ILE A 223 2.71 3.19 15.79
CA ILE A 223 2.83 3.86 14.49
C ILE A 223 1.44 4.30 14.00
N ALA A 224 0.45 3.41 14.03
CA ALA A 224 -0.92 3.72 13.60
C ALA A 224 -1.51 4.90 14.39
N THR A 225 -1.33 4.88 15.71
CA THR A 225 -1.82 5.92 16.62
C THR A 225 -1.14 7.27 16.36
N ASN A 226 0.19 7.27 16.19
CA ASN A 226 0.95 8.48 15.89
C ASN A 226 0.49 9.15 14.59
N ILE A 227 0.19 8.35 13.57
CA ILE A 227 -0.26 8.82 12.26
C ILE A 227 -1.72 9.30 12.33
N ALA A 228 -2.61 8.51 12.95
CA ALA A 228 -4.02 8.87 13.10
C ALA A 228 -4.20 10.13 13.96
N HIS A 229 -3.35 10.33 14.96
CA HIS A 229 -3.38 11.55 15.78
C HIS A 229 -3.05 12.82 14.97
N LYS A 230 -2.23 12.70 13.92
CA LYS A 230 -1.98 13.78 12.95
C LYS A 230 -3.13 13.95 11.94
N LYS A 231 -4.28 13.28 12.16
CA LYS A 231 -5.48 13.29 11.31
C LYS A 231 -5.26 12.71 9.93
N ILE A 232 -4.29 11.82 9.78
CA ILE A 232 -4.08 11.03 8.57
C ILE A 232 -4.80 9.69 8.75
N PRO A 233 -5.77 9.33 7.88
CA PRO A 233 -6.52 8.10 8.00
C PRO A 233 -5.62 6.86 7.86
N VAL A 234 -5.83 5.86 8.72
CA VAL A 234 -5.09 4.60 8.75
C VAL A 234 -6.07 3.43 8.70
N ALA A 235 -5.83 2.48 7.80
CA ALA A 235 -6.53 1.20 7.74
C ALA A 235 -5.70 0.13 8.45
N PHE A 236 -6.26 -0.50 9.47
CA PHE A 236 -5.60 -1.55 10.26
C PHE A 236 -6.37 -2.87 10.12
N PHE A 237 -5.77 -3.85 9.43
CA PHE A 237 -6.30 -5.21 9.31
C PHE A 237 -5.68 -6.08 10.39
N SER A 238 -6.51 -6.50 11.35
CA SER A 238 -6.12 -7.38 12.44
C SER A 238 -6.65 -8.79 12.19
N LEU A 239 -5.80 -9.68 11.74
CA LEU A 239 -6.20 -11.07 11.42
C LEU A 239 -6.00 -12.02 12.60
N GLU A 240 -5.28 -11.59 13.65
CA GLU A 240 -4.97 -12.37 14.84
C GLU A 240 -5.83 -11.96 16.04
N MET A 241 -6.13 -10.67 16.18
CA MET A 241 -6.82 -10.10 17.33
C MET A 241 -8.14 -9.46 16.93
N THR A 242 -9.13 -9.46 17.85
CA THR A 242 -10.40 -8.76 17.63
C THR A 242 -10.21 -7.23 17.68
N ALA A 243 -11.14 -6.50 17.08
CA ALA A 243 -11.13 -5.03 17.11
C ALA A 243 -11.18 -4.47 18.54
N GLU A 244 -11.91 -5.13 19.45
CA GLU A 244 -11.96 -4.78 20.87
C GLU A 244 -10.61 -4.94 21.56
N GLN A 245 -9.88 -6.02 21.27
CA GLN A 245 -8.54 -6.25 21.84
C GLN A 245 -7.54 -5.19 21.35
N ILE A 246 -7.60 -4.82 20.06
CA ILE A 246 -6.79 -3.72 19.50
C ILE A 246 -7.17 -2.40 20.19
N MET A 247 -8.48 -2.13 20.34
CA MET A 247 -8.96 -0.91 21.00
C MET A 247 -8.52 -0.85 22.47
N GLY A 248 -8.54 -1.98 23.19
CA GLY A 248 -8.00 -2.07 24.55
C GLY A 248 -6.54 -1.64 24.63
N ARG A 249 -5.68 -2.14 23.72
CA ARG A 249 -4.26 -1.73 23.64
C ARG A 249 -4.07 -0.27 23.24
N LEU A 250 -4.92 0.26 22.37
CA LEU A 250 -4.93 1.68 22.01
C LEU A 250 -5.28 2.57 23.21
N LEU A 251 -6.27 2.15 24.01
CA LEU A 251 -6.70 2.87 25.20
C LEU A 251 -5.63 2.85 26.30
N THR A 252 -5.01 1.69 26.58
CA THR A 252 -3.90 1.60 27.54
C THR A 252 -2.73 2.49 27.11
N ASN A 253 -2.37 2.44 25.84
CA ASN A 253 -1.30 3.27 25.28
C ASN A 253 -1.58 4.78 25.42
N ARG A 254 -2.79 5.20 25.06
CA ARG A 254 -3.17 6.61 25.05
C ARG A 254 -3.45 7.17 26.44
N ALA A 255 -4.00 6.36 27.35
CA ALA A 255 -4.28 6.76 28.73
C ALA A 255 -3.04 6.71 29.63
N GLY A 256 -2.02 5.92 29.24
CA GLY A 256 -0.87 5.64 30.09
C GLY A 256 -1.22 4.82 31.33
N ILE A 257 -2.24 3.96 31.21
CA ILE A 257 -2.80 3.15 32.31
C ILE A 257 -2.82 1.69 31.84
N ASP A 258 -2.43 0.77 32.71
CA ASP A 258 -2.47 -0.66 32.38
C ASP A 258 -3.90 -1.19 32.19
N LEU A 259 -4.03 -2.29 31.46
CA LEU A 259 -5.34 -2.85 31.12
C LEU A 259 -6.12 -3.31 32.33
N LYS A 260 -5.45 -3.88 33.34
CA LYS A 260 -6.12 -4.36 34.61
C LYS A 260 -6.73 -3.19 35.37
N THR A 261 -6.01 -2.07 35.41
CA THR A 261 -6.52 -0.83 36.03
C THR A 261 -7.70 -0.29 35.24
N ILE A 262 -7.65 -0.27 33.90
CA ILE A 262 -8.79 0.16 33.05
C ILE A 262 -10.02 -0.73 33.31
N GLU A 263 -9.85 -2.05 33.35
CA GLU A 263 -10.93 -3.02 33.60
C GLU A 263 -11.51 -2.92 34.99
N SER A 264 -10.74 -2.41 35.97
CA SER A 264 -11.19 -2.19 37.36
C SER A 264 -11.90 -0.85 37.58
N LEU A 265 -11.91 0.06 36.56
CA LEU A 265 -12.54 1.36 36.68
C LEU A 265 -14.08 1.22 36.79
N ASN A 266 -14.64 1.76 37.87
CA ASN A 266 -16.08 1.81 38.07
C ASN A 266 -16.62 3.18 37.63
N TYR A 267 -17.41 3.21 36.56
CA TYR A 267 -17.96 4.45 35.99
C TYR A 267 -19.30 4.22 35.34
N THR A 268 -20.10 5.29 35.29
CA THR A 268 -21.29 5.39 34.43
C THR A 268 -20.93 6.17 33.18
N LYS A 269 -21.49 5.73 32.02
CA LYS A 269 -21.20 6.30 30.70
C LYS A 269 -22.40 7.05 30.16
N THR A 270 -22.21 8.32 29.83
CA THR A 270 -23.19 9.16 29.12
C THR A 270 -22.55 9.79 27.89
N ARG A 271 -23.35 10.38 27.02
CA ARG A 271 -22.84 11.16 25.88
C ARG A 271 -23.13 12.63 26.08
N ASP A 272 -22.20 13.49 25.69
CA ASP A 272 -22.41 14.92 25.62
C ASP A 272 -23.21 15.32 24.36
N ASN A 273 -23.62 16.58 24.28
CA ASN A 273 -24.36 17.15 23.15
C ASN A 273 -23.51 17.19 21.83
N ARG A 274 -22.22 16.92 21.90
CA ARG A 274 -21.28 16.89 20.75
C ARG A 274 -20.88 15.45 20.39
N GLY A 275 -21.55 14.43 20.97
CA GLY A 275 -21.29 13.01 20.73
C GLY A 275 -20.07 12.43 21.46
N GLY A 276 -19.39 13.22 22.28
CA GLY A 276 -18.29 12.75 23.14
C GLY A 276 -18.78 11.88 24.29
N PHE A 277 -17.89 11.04 24.84
CA PHE A 277 -18.20 10.23 26.00
C PHE A 277 -17.91 11.02 27.29
N ILE A 278 -18.85 10.97 28.26
CA ILE A 278 -18.68 11.45 29.61
C ILE A 278 -18.69 10.24 30.53
N LEU A 279 -17.58 10.03 31.26
CA LEU A 279 -17.41 8.96 32.24
C LEU A 279 -17.43 9.59 33.62
N THR A 280 -18.40 9.20 34.46
CA THR A 280 -18.53 9.67 35.84
C THR A 280 -18.30 8.52 36.81
N PRO A 281 -17.57 8.72 37.90
CA PRO A 281 -17.36 7.66 38.90
C PRO A 281 -18.70 7.10 39.39
N ASP A 282 -18.84 5.79 39.41
CA ASP A 282 -20.01 5.13 39.98
C ASP A 282 -19.89 5.07 41.48
N LYS A 283 -20.73 5.86 42.18
CA LYS A 283 -20.76 5.94 43.64
C LYS A 283 -21.47 4.76 44.29
N SER A 284 -22.15 3.92 43.54
CA SER A 284 -22.89 2.75 44.06
C SER A 284 -21.98 1.58 44.37
N VAL A 285 -20.74 1.57 43.85
CA VAL A 285 -19.77 0.50 44.09
C VAL A 285 -18.83 0.90 45.22
N THR A 286 -19.00 0.27 46.41
CA THR A 286 -18.19 0.51 47.61
C THR A 286 -16.84 -0.16 47.62
N ALA A 287 -16.56 -1.06 46.70
CA ALA A 287 -15.29 -1.81 46.63
C ALA A 287 -14.31 -1.12 45.66
N GLY A 288 -13.31 -0.41 46.21
CA GLY A 288 -12.21 0.20 45.50
C GLY A 288 -12.53 1.63 45.02
N SER A 289 -11.89 2.62 45.64
CA SER A 289 -12.01 4.01 45.17
C SER A 289 -11.41 4.12 43.76
N THR A 290 -12.24 4.30 42.75
CA THR A 290 -11.78 4.64 41.38
C THR A 290 -10.87 5.87 41.47
N ASN A 291 -9.62 5.71 41.07
CA ASN A 291 -8.68 6.82 41.03
C ASN A 291 -9.21 7.86 40.04
N ILE A 292 -9.58 9.03 40.50
CA ILE A 292 -10.16 10.10 39.67
C ILE A 292 -9.20 10.52 38.55
N ARG A 293 -7.90 10.45 38.82
CA ARG A 293 -6.87 10.75 37.80
C ARG A 293 -6.90 9.74 36.67
N ASP A 294 -6.98 8.45 36.99
CA ASP A 294 -7.01 7.36 36.00
C ASP A 294 -8.29 7.42 35.19
N LEU A 295 -9.42 7.68 35.81
CA LEU A 295 -10.69 7.88 35.09
C LEU A 295 -10.63 9.09 34.17
N SER A 296 -10.02 10.20 34.60
CA SER A 296 -9.84 11.38 33.75
C SER A 296 -8.92 11.11 32.57
N ASN A 297 -7.79 10.42 32.78
CA ASN A 297 -6.87 10.01 31.72
C ASN A 297 -7.57 9.08 30.72
N PHE A 298 -8.30 8.09 31.23
CA PHE A 298 -9.09 7.17 30.41
C PHE A 298 -10.15 7.89 29.58
N GLN A 299 -10.91 8.82 30.18
CA GLN A 299 -11.89 9.64 29.48
C GLN A 299 -11.26 10.46 28.34
N ASN A 300 -10.11 11.09 28.61
CA ASN A 300 -9.37 11.86 27.62
C ASN A 300 -8.90 10.96 26.45
N ALA A 301 -8.40 9.77 26.77
CA ALA A 301 -7.99 8.78 25.77
C ALA A 301 -9.17 8.34 24.88
N VAL A 302 -10.32 8.01 25.49
CA VAL A 302 -11.54 7.63 24.76
C VAL A 302 -11.98 8.74 23.83
N ASN A 303 -12.06 9.99 24.30
CA ASN A 303 -12.52 11.12 23.49
C ASN A 303 -11.50 11.53 22.40
N SER A 304 -10.21 11.29 22.63
CA SER A 304 -9.16 11.49 21.62
C SER A 304 -9.25 10.45 20.52
N LEU A 305 -9.24 9.16 20.89
CA LEU A 305 -9.29 8.05 19.95
C LEU A 305 -10.58 8.02 19.12
N ALA A 306 -11.72 8.41 19.73
CA ALA A 306 -12.99 8.50 19.00
C ALA A 306 -12.97 9.52 17.83
N LYS A 307 -12.01 10.45 17.84
CA LYS A 307 -11.82 11.48 16.80
C LYS A 307 -10.67 11.16 15.84
N ASP A 308 -9.88 10.15 16.13
CA ASP A 308 -8.76 9.77 15.29
C ASP A 308 -9.26 8.88 14.12
N PRO A 309 -8.86 9.16 12.88
CA PRO A 309 -9.33 8.43 11.70
C PRO A 309 -8.57 7.08 11.57
N LEU A 310 -8.83 6.17 12.52
CA LEU A 310 -8.30 4.81 12.53
C LEU A 310 -9.43 3.82 12.25
N PHE A 311 -9.29 3.06 11.17
CA PHE A 311 -10.28 2.09 10.70
C PHE A 311 -9.75 0.69 10.92
N ILE A 312 -10.42 -0.10 11.76
CA ILE A 312 -10.01 -1.45 12.12
C ILE A 312 -10.93 -2.45 11.41
N ASN A 313 -10.32 -3.44 10.76
CA ASN A 313 -11.01 -4.58 10.19
C ASN A 313 -10.41 -5.86 10.78
N ASP A 314 -11.24 -6.68 11.44
CA ASP A 314 -10.83 -7.92 12.12
C ASP A 314 -11.46 -9.16 11.51
N ASN A 315 -11.87 -9.11 10.23
CA ASN A 315 -12.44 -10.26 9.54
C ASN A 315 -11.37 -11.36 9.32
N PRO A 316 -11.53 -12.54 9.91
CA PRO A 316 -10.60 -13.64 9.73
C PRO A 316 -10.74 -14.27 8.33
N GLY A 317 -9.66 -14.88 7.84
CA GLY A 317 -9.70 -15.63 6.58
C GLY A 317 -9.72 -14.77 5.32
N THR A 318 -9.32 -13.53 5.41
CA THR A 318 -9.25 -12.58 4.30
C THR A 318 -8.05 -12.88 3.38
N ASN A 319 -8.22 -12.71 2.08
CA ASN A 319 -7.15 -12.77 1.08
C ASN A 319 -6.73 -11.36 0.63
N VAL A 320 -5.57 -11.25 -0.05
CA VAL A 320 -5.04 -9.94 -0.48
C VAL A 320 -6.00 -9.16 -1.38
N ARG A 321 -6.78 -9.85 -2.22
CA ARG A 321 -7.75 -9.18 -3.10
C ARG A 321 -8.91 -8.57 -2.33
N ALA A 322 -9.41 -9.27 -1.31
CA ALA A 322 -10.46 -8.75 -0.43
C ALA A 322 -9.95 -7.53 0.37
N ILE A 323 -8.71 -7.61 0.93
CA ILE A 323 -8.06 -6.47 1.57
C ILE A 323 -7.98 -5.28 0.60
N GLN A 324 -7.53 -5.51 -0.63
CA GLN A 324 -7.44 -4.46 -1.65
C GLN A 324 -8.81 -3.84 -1.97
N GLY A 325 -9.87 -4.67 -2.04
CA GLY A 325 -11.25 -4.21 -2.24
C GLY A 325 -11.73 -3.29 -1.11
N GLU A 326 -11.53 -3.71 0.16
CA GLU A 326 -11.92 -2.90 1.33
C GLU A 326 -11.11 -1.60 1.42
N VAL A 327 -9.80 -1.63 1.12
CA VAL A 327 -8.98 -0.41 1.08
C VAL A 327 -9.45 0.55 -0.01
N ARG A 328 -9.80 0.07 -1.21
CA ARG A 328 -10.36 0.92 -2.28
C ARG A 328 -11.68 1.55 -1.87
N LYS A 329 -12.55 0.79 -1.22
CA LYS A 329 -13.82 1.31 -0.68
C LYS A 329 -13.56 2.40 0.36
N LEU A 330 -12.58 2.18 1.25
CA LEU A 330 -12.20 3.18 2.24
C LEU A 330 -11.58 4.42 1.58
N GLN A 331 -10.75 4.28 0.54
CA GLN A 331 -10.21 5.41 -0.23
C GLN A 331 -11.29 6.25 -0.94
N THR A 332 -12.42 5.65 -1.30
CA THR A 332 -13.54 6.39 -1.90
C THR A 332 -14.17 7.35 -0.89
N SER A 333 -14.28 6.94 0.39
CA SER A 333 -14.81 7.80 1.47
C SER A 333 -13.74 8.68 2.12
N HIS A 334 -12.47 8.24 2.08
CA HIS A 334 -11.31 8.93 2.64
C HIS A 334 -10.18 8.98 1.60
N PRO A 335 -10.24 9.95 0.64
CA PRO A 335 -9.22 10.07 -0.42
C PRO A 335 -7.81 10.37 0.11
N ASP A 336 -7.73 10.87 1.33
CA ASP A 336 -6.51 11.19 2.10
C ASP A 336 -5.96 10.00 2.91
N LEU A 337 -6.51 8.77 2.70
CA LEU A 337 -5.98 7.57 3.35
C LEU A 337 -4.46 7.49 3.20
N GLY A 338 -3.75 7.40 4.34
CA GLY A 338 -2.30 7.50 4.38
C GLY A 338 -1.59 6.18 4.51
N LEU A 339 -2.11 5.22 5.25
CA LEU A 339 -1.39 3.99 5.59
C LEU A 339 -2.34 2.79 5.68
N VAL A 340 -1.82 1.64 5.25
CA VAL A 340 -2.45 0.33 5.49
C VAL A 340 -1.53 -0.51 6.35
N ILE A 341 -2.04 -1.10 7.44
CA ILE A 341 -1.32 -2.04 8.32
C ILE A 341 -2.02 -3.38 8.30
N ILE A 342 -1.28 -4.48 8.25
CA ILE A 342 -1.79 -5.85 8.21
C ILE A 342 -1.07 -6.69 9.27
N ASP A 343 -1.81 -7.18 10.26
CA ASP A 343 -1.30 -8.04 11.33
C ASP A 343 -1.96 -9.42 11.29
N TYR A 344 -1.31 -10.47 10.82
CA TYR A 344 0.02 -10.61 10.22
C TYR A 344 -0.05 -11.47 8.93
N LEU A 345 0.98 -11.38 8.11
CA LEU A 345 1.10 -12.04 6.80
C LEU A 345 0.72 -13.52 6.78
N GLY A 346 1.12 -14.28 7.82
CA GLY A 346 0.91 -15.73 7.88
C GLY A 346 -0.54 -16.20 8.00
N LEU A 347 -1.48 -15.29 8.27
CA LEU A 347 -2.92 -15.58 8.36
C LEU A 347 -3.69 -15.24 7.08
N ILE A 348 -3.05 -14.58 6.12
CA ILE A 348 -3.65 -14.26 4.83
C ILE A 348 -3.82 -15.56 4.03
N GLN A 349 -5.03 -15.78 3.50
CA GLN A 349 -5.32 -16.92 2.64
C GLN A 349 -4.77 -16.70 1.23
N SER A 350 -4.06 -17.71 0.70
CA SER A 350 -3.68 -17.71 -0.71
C SER A 350 -4.85 -18.12 -1.60
N ALA A 351 -5.04 -17.46 -2.73
CA ALA A 351 -6.08 -17.79 -3.70
C ALA A 351 -5.90 -19.17 -4.35
N SER A 352 -4.73 -19.81 -4.21
CA SER A 352 -4.34 -21.08 -4.83
C SER A 352 -4.28 -22.28 -3.87
N ALA A 353 -4.80 -22.18 -2.64
CA ALA A 353 -4.68 -23.22 -1.63
C ALA A 353 -5.52 -24.47 -1.96
N LYS A 354 -4.93 -25.45 -2.66
CA LYS A 354 -5.53 -26.78 -2.87
C LYS A 354 -4.73 -27.98 -2.35
N THR A 355 -3.53 -27.80 -1.76
CA THR A 355 -2.72 -28.93 -1.24
C THR A 355 -1.88 -28.56 -0.01
N ASN A 356 -1.91 -29.44 1.01
CA ASN A 356 -1.29 -29.26 2.33
C ASN A 356 0.16 -29.81 2.37
N SER A 357 1.10 -29.26 1.62
CA SER A 357 2.53 -29.61 1.77
C SER A 357 3.37 -28.41 2.21
N SER A 358 4.49 -28.65 2.92
CA SER A 358 5.38 -27.61 3.44
C SER A 358 5.96 -26.71 2.33
N ASP A 359 6.27 -27.28 1.17
CA ASP A 359 6.72 -26.53 -0.02
C ASP A 359 5.66 -25.56 -0.56
N ASN A 360 4.40 -25.84 -0.24
CA ASN A 360 3.27 -25.00 -0.62
C ASN A 360 3.19 -23.72 0.23
N ARG A 361 3.64 -23.74 1.51
CA ARG A 361 3.58 -22.57 2.39
C ARG A 361 4.58 -21.49 1.98
N GLN A 362 5.78 -21.88 1.57
CA GLN A 362 6.79 -20.95 1.07
C GLN A 362 6.32 -20.25 -0.22
N ASN A 363 5.72 -21.01 -1.13
CA ASN A 363 5.13 -20.45 -2.35
C ASN A 363 3.94 -19.53 -2.03
N GLN A 364 3.09 -19.88 -1.06
CA GLN A 364 1.97 -19.04 -0.62
C GLN A 364 2.45 -17.70 -0.05
N VAL A 365 3.45 -17.69 0.81
CA VAL A 365 4.03 -16.47 1.37
C VAL A 365 4.65 -15.61 0.26
N SER A 366 5.28 -16.22 -0.72
CA SER A 366 5.82 -15.55 -1.90
C SER A 366 4.74 -14.86 -2.73
N ASP A 367 3.64 -15.56 -2.98
CA ASP A 367 2.51 -15.00 -3.74
C ASP A 367 1.84 -13.85 -2.97
N ILE A 368 1.67 -13.99 -1.65
CA ILE A 368 1.11 -12.96 -0.79
C ILE A 368 2.01 -11.71 -0.79
N SER A 369 3.33 -11.89 -0.65
CA SER A 369 4.30 -10.78 -0.65
C SER A 369 4.24 -9.98 -1.95
N ARG A 370 4.29 -10.66 -3.10
CA ARG A 370 4.16 -10.02 -4.43
C ARG A 370 2.81 -9.32 -4.58
N ALA A 371 1.73 -9.96 -4.15
CA ALA A 371 0.39 -9.36 -4.22
C ALA A 371 0.26 -8.11 -3.34
N LEU A 372 0.84 -8.10 -2.14
CA LEU A 372 0.87 -6.92 -1.27
C LEU A 372 1.73 -5.79 -1.86
N LYS A 373 2.88 -6.13 -2.47
CA LYS A 373 3.70 -5.14 -3.18
C LYS A 373 2.97 -4.54 -4.38
N ALA A 374 2.27 -5.37 -5.16
CA ALA A 374 1.42 -4.90 -6.25
C ALA A 374 0.29 -4.00 -5.72
N MET A 375 -0.41 -4.42 -4.65
CA MET A 375 -1.46 -3.63 -4.00
C MET A 375 -0.95 -2.25 -3.55
N ALA A 376 0.22 -2.18 -2.89
CA ALA A 376 0.81 -0.93 -2.45
C ALA A 376 1.05 0.04 -3.63
N ARG A 377 1.56 -0.47 -4.75
CA ARG A 377 1.82 0.31 -5.97
C ARG A 377 0.53 0.77 -6.65
N ASP A 378 -0.46 -0.12 -6.78
CA ASP A 378 -1.74 0.17 -7.43
C ASP A 378 -2.54 1.22 -6.66
N LEU A 379 -2.60 1.08 -5.34
CA LEU A 379 -3.32 2.00 -4.46
C LEU A 379 -2.52 3.28 -4.18
N LYS A 380 -1.23 3.31 -4.52
CA LYS A 380 -0.29 4.40 -4.20
C LYS A 380 -0.27 4.72 -2.70
N LEU A 381 -0.31 3.68 -1.87
CA LEU A 381 -0.26 3.76 -0.41
C LEU A 381 0.94 2.98 0.13
N PRO A 382 1.56 3.43 1.23
CA PRO A 382 2.44 2.56 2.00
C PRO A 382 1.62 1.44 2.65
N VAL A 383 2.18 0.24 2.61
CA VAL A 383 1.62 -0.95 3.27
C VAL A 383 2.64 -1.49 4.25
N ILE A 384 2.28 -1.55 5.53
CA ILE A 384 3.06 -2.23 6.57
C ILE A 384 2.45 -3.60 6.78
N ALA A 385 3.24 -4.65 6.63
CA ALA A 385 2.80 -6.00 6.92
C ALA A 385 3.69 -6.62 8.00
N LEU A 386 3.04 -7.19 9.01
CA LEU A 386 3.74 -7.82 10.13
C LEU A 386 4.08 -9.26 9.80
N SER A 387 5.28 -9.70 10.16
CA SER A 387 5.76 -11.07 9.93
C SER A 387 6.33 -11.67 11.21
N GLN A 388 6.13 -12.97 11.39
CA GLN A 388 6.72 -13.70 12.49
C GLN A 388 8.08 -14.27 12.07
N LEU A 389 9.11 -14.07 12.90
CA LEU A 389 10.43 -14.63 12.66
C LEU A 389 10.50 -16.12 12.99
N SER A 390 11.43 -16.83 12.33
CA SER A 390 11.71 -18.24 12.57
C SER A 390 12.18 -18.50 14.00
N ARG A 391 11.94 -19.71 14.52
CA ARG A 391 12.47 -20.16 15.82
C ARG A 391 13.99 -20.32 15.83
N THR A 392 14.65 -20.34 14.68
CA THR A 392 16.11 -20.43 14.57
C THR A 392 16.84 -19.29 15.29
N VAL A 393 16.20 -18.12 15.46
CA VAL A 393 16.73 -17.01 16.26
C VAL A 393 17.00 -17.45 17.71
N GLU A 394 16.10 -18.25 18.30
CA GLU A 394 16.18 -18.71 19.69
C GLU A 394 17.27 -19.78 19.90
N SER A 395 17.66 -20.49 18.86
CA SER A 395 18.69 -21.55 18.92
C SER A 395 20.13 -21.05 18.73
N ARG A 396 20.36 -19.75 18.49
CA ARG A 396 21.70 -19.17 18.38
C ARG A 396 22.33 -19.02 19.76
N LYS A 397 23.59 -19.50 19.89
CA LYS A 397 24.27 -19.57 21.18
C LYS A 397 24.83 -18.22 21.67
N ASP A 398 25.20 -17.31 20.76
CA ASP A 398 25.99 -16.12 21.13
C ASP A 398 25.21 -14.80 20.99
N ASP A 399 24.25 -14.72 20.09
CA ASP A 399 23.46 -13.51 19.85
C ASP A 399 22.09 -13.86 19.24
N HIS A 400 21.04 -13.64 19.97
CA HIS A 400 19.66 -13.81 19.49
C HIS A 400 19.18 -12.65 18.60
N LYS A 401 20.12 -11.84 18.10
CA LYS A 401 19.83 -10.71 17.23
C LYS A 401 19.28 -11.19 15.88
N PRO A 402 18.08 -10.77 15.48
CA PRO A 402 17.46 -11.24 14.25
C PRO A 402 18.20 -10.72 13.01
N VAL A 403 18.28 -11.57 11.99
CA VAL A 403 18.83 -11.25 10.66
C VAL A 403 17.79 -11.53 9.57
N MET A 404 17.97 -11.01 8.36
CA MET A 404 16.97 -11.13 7.29
C MET A 404 16.61 -12.60 6.97
N SER A 405 17.54 -13.54 7.07
CA SER A 405 17.27 -14.97 6.87
C SER A 405 16.31 -15.59 7.90
N ASP A 406 16.03 -14.89 9.01
CA ASP A 406 15.07 -15.36 10.03
C ASP A 406 13.63 -15.03 9.69
N LEU A 407 13.39 -14.20 8.69
CA LEU A 407 12.07 -14.06 8.13
C LEU A 407 11.66 -15.41 7.53
N ARG A 408 10.76 -16.14 8.17
CA ARG A 408 10.34 -17.49 7.79
C ARG A 408 9.83 -17.50 6.35
N ASP A 409 10.32 -18.45 5.54
CA ASP A 409 9.98 -18.62 4.11
C ASP A 409 10.36 -17.44 3.19
N SER A 410 11.52 -16.81 3.40
CA SER A 410 11.79 -15.39 3.27
C SER A 410 12.49 -14.86 2.02
N GLY A 411 12.98 -15.67 1.12
CA GLY A 411 13.71 -15.15 -0.06
C GLY A 411 12.87 -14.18 -0.90
N SER A 412 11.56 -14.41 -0.97
CA SER A 412 10.62 -13.55 -1.71
C SER A 412 10.22 -12.28 -0.93
N ILE A 413 9.95 -12.38 0.37
CA ILE A 413 9.65 -11.21 1.22
C ILE A 413 10.84 -10.26 1.18
N GLU A 414 12.05 -10.79 1.29
CA GLU A 414 13.27 -9.99 1.18
C GLU A 414 13.36 -9.28 -0.17
N GLN A 415 13.02 -9.93 -1.28
CA GLN A 415 13.09 -9.32 -2.60
C GLN A 415 12.01 -8.25 -2.81
N ASP A 416 10.77 -8.52 -2.39
CA ASP A 416 9.60 -7.68 -2.66
C ASP A 416 9.53 -6.44 -1.76
N ALA A 417 9.94 -6.57 -0.49
CA ALA A 417 9.89 -5.48 0.48
C ALA A 417 10.86 -4.33 0.13
N ASP A 418 10.42 -3.10 0.31
CA ASP A 418 11.28 -1.91 0.18
C ASP A 418 12.03 -1.61 1.47
N LYS A 419 11.40 -1.87 2.61
CA LYS A 419 11.98 -1.73 3.94
C LYS A 419 11.68 -2.97 4.78
N ILE A 420 12.66 -3.40 5.57
CA ILE A 420 12.51 -4.50 6.54
C ILE A 420 13.04 -4.01 7.87
N MET A 421 12.15 -4.02 8.86
CA MET A 421 12.43 -3.68 10.25
C MET A 421 12.31 -4.95 11.08
N MET A 422 13.26 -5.21 11.95
CA MET A 422 13.22 -6.34 12.88
C MET A 422 13.31 -5.83 14.31
N LEU A 423 12.39 -6.27 15.16
CA LEU A 423 12.40 -5.93 16.57
C LEU A 423 13.23 -6.94 17.34
N TYR A 424 14.18 -6.44 18.07
CA TYR A 424 15.02 -7.19 18.98
C TYR A 424 14.88 -6.67 20.42
N ARG A 425 14.58 -7.57 21.37
CA ARG A 425 14.43 -7.28 22.79
C ARG A 425 15.28 -8.24 23.59
N PRO A 426 16.47 -7.83 24.08
CA PRO A 426 17.42 -8.72 24.77
C PRO A 426 16.85 -9.43 25.97
N ASP A 427 16.13 -8.70 26.86
CA ASP A 427 15.55 -9.26 28.09
C ASP A 427 14.57 -10.41 27.82
N TYR A 428 13.89 -10.43 26.68
CA TYR A 428 12.98 -11.51 26.29
C TYR A 428 13.70 -12.87 26.21
N TYR A 429 14.96 -12.88 25.75
CA TYR A 429 15.74 -14.09 25.59
C TYR A 429 16.39 -14.54 26.91
N HIS A 430 16.87 -13.60 27.73
CA HIS A 430 17.42 -13.90 29.06
C HIS A 430 16.39 -14.48 30.01
N ASP A 431 15.15 -14.00 29.99
CA ASP A 431 14.06 -14.51 30.80
C ASP A 431 13.66 -15.96 30.45
N ASN A 432 13.79 -16.34 29.15
CA ASN A 432 13.48 -17.69 28.69
C ASN A 432 14.59 -18.68 29.03
N ASP A 433 15.86 -18.30 28.91
CA ASP A 433 17.00 -19.14 29.27
C ASP A 433 17.02 -19.48 30.81
N ASN A 434 16.58 -18.52 31.63
CA ASN A 434 16.47 -18.71 33.06
C ASN A 434 15.29 -19.61 33.45
N LYS A 435 14.20 -19.65 32.69
CA LYS A 435 13.04 -20.53 32.95
C LYS A 435 13.31 -21.98 32.58
N GLU A 436 14.16 -22.28 31.61
CA GLU A 436 14.56 -23.65 31.30
C GLU A 436 15.54 -24.24 32.33
N ASN A 437 16.22 -23.41 33.14
CA ASN A 437 17.19 -23.81 34.14
C ASN A 437 16.66 -23.79 35.59
N GLN A 438 15.40 -23.35 35.83
CA GLN A 438 14.80 -23.29 37.17
C GLN A 438 13.42 -23.96 37.18
N GLU A 439 13.42 -25.29 37.34
CA GLU A 439 12.34 -25.95 38.08
C GLU A 439 12.54 -25.57 39.58
N GLU A 440 11.47 -24.96 40.16
CA GLU A 440 11.33 -24.61 41.58
C GLU A 440 12.04 -23.33 42.07
N GLN A 441 11.45 -22.15 41.81
CA GLN A 441 11.38 -21.11 42.88
C GLN A 441 10.15 -20.19 42.64
N GLN A 442 9.44 -19.99 43.77
CA GLN A 442 8.14 -19.32 43.86
C GLN A 442 8.15 -17.85 43.38
N ASP A 443 7.06 -17.48 42.77
CA ASP A 443 6.64 -16.12 42.41
C ASP A 443 6.88 -15.09 43.55
N GLN A 444 7.85 -14.22 43.37
CA GLN A 444 7.82 -12.89 43.96
C GLN A 444 7.59 -11.89 42.81
N PRO A 445 6.62 -10.97 42.94
CA PRO A 445 6.45 -9.92 41.95
C PRO A 445 7.66 -8.98 42.02
N ASN A 446 8.47 -8.99 40.95
CA ASN A 446 9.61 -8.10 40.82
C ASN A 446 9.13 -6.66 40.59
N SER A 447 9.90 -5.73 41.11
CA SER A 447 9.77 -4.28 41.17
C SER A 447 9.42 -3.61 39.82
N ASP A 448 8.97 -2.36 39.87
CA ASP A 448 8.61 -1.46 38.73
C ASP A 448 9.66 -1.37 37.60
N ASP A 449 10.90 -1.82 37.85
CA ASP A 449 11.98 -1.89 36.85
C ASP A 449 11.72 -2.93 35.73
N ASP A 450 10.91 -3.96 35.99
CA ASP A 450 10.54 -4.97 34.97
C ASP A 450 9.50 -4.47 33.95
N ALA A 451 8.92 -3.30 34.17
CA ALA A 451 7.91 -2.72 33.29
C ALA A 451 8.46 -2.11 31.99
N ILE A 452 9.77 -1.76 31.97
CA ILE A 452 10.42 -1.10 30.83
C ILE A 452 11.50 -2.01 30.26
N SER A 453 11.45 -2.22 28.95
CA SER A 453 12.43 -3.01 28.21
C SER A 453 13.12 -2.16 27.16
N ASN A 454 14.41 -2.39 26.97
CA ASN A 454 15.12 -1.85 25.80
C ASN A 454 14.80 -2.68 24.55
N VAL A 455 14.44 -2.01 23.47
CA VAL A 455 14.14 -2.64 22.19
C VAL A 455 14.96 -1.98 21.09
N THR A 456 15.67 -2.78 20.32
CA THR A 456 16.36 -2.31 19.12
C THR A 456 15.49 -2.59 17.90
N VAL A 457 15.19 -1.57 17.12
CA VAL A 457 14.59 -1.68 15.80
C VAL A 457 15.71 -1.72 14.79
N ILE A 458 15.95 -2.90 14.22
CA ILE A 458 17.00 -3.14 13.22
C ILE A 458 16.37 -2.88 11.83
N LEU A 459 16.75 -1.81 11.19
CA LEU A 459 16.40 -1.55 9.79
C LEU A 459 17.36 -2.31 8.88
N ALA A 460 17.03 -3.58 8.62
CA ALA A 460 17.90 -4.52 7.91
C ALA A 460 17.90 -4.28 6.39
N LYS A 461 16.81 -3.72 5.85
CA LYS A 461 16.69 -3.32 4.45
C LYS A 461 16.03 -1.96 4.33
N ASN A 462 16.59 -1.10 3.49
CA ASN A 462 16.00 0.18 3.10
C ASN A 462 16.44 0.55 1.68
N ARG A 463 15.55 0.41 0.70
CA ARG A 463 15.87 0.72 -0.71
C ARG A 463 16.16 2.20 -0.95
N ASN A 464 15.60 3.08 -0.12
CA ASN A 464 15.63 4.53 -0.34
C ASN A 464 16.44 5.29 0.70
N GLY A 465 17.25 4.60 1.54
CA GLY A 465 17.99 5.25 2.61
C GLY A 465 19.02 4.35 3.30
N LYS A 466 19.43 4.76 4.48
CA LYS A 466 20.42 4.02 5.29
C LYS A 466 19.76 2.83 5.98
N VAL A 467 20.56 1.80 6.23
CA VAL A 467 20.26 0.71 7.18
C VAL A 467 20.93 1.03 8.51
N GLY A 468 20.45 0.45 9.60
CA GLY A 468 21.03 0.69 10.92
C GLY A 468 20.12 0.23 12.03
N GLU A 469 20.47 0.61 13.24
CA GLU A 469 19.79 0.23 14.47
C GLU A 469 19.30 1.48 15.19
N ILE A 470 18.08 1.41 15.67
CA ILE A 470 17.39 2.51 16.34
C ILE A 470 16.95 2.01 17.70
N GLN A 471 17.29 2.75 18.75
CA GLN A 471 17.03 2.35 20.12
C GLN A 471 15.66 2.87 20.59
N PHE A 472 14.90 2.00 21.22
CA PHE A 472 13.61 2.30 21.80
C PHE A 472 13.54 1.78 23.22
N THR A 473 12.71 2.41 24.05
CA THR A 473 12.19 1.81 25.27
C THR A 473 10.75 1.33 25.03
N PHE A 474 10.41 0.18 25.56
CA PHE A 474 9.07 -0.39 25.50
C PHE A 474 8.50 -0.56 26.92
N GLN A 475 7.48 0.22 27.23
CA GLN A 475 6.70 0.09 28.46
C GLN A 475 5.64 -1.00 28.29
N LYS A 476 5.93 -2.21 28.81
CA LYS A 476 5.11 -3.43 28.62
C LYS A 476 3.67 -3.23 29.08
N ASN A 477 3.48 -2.63 30.28
CA ASN A 477 2.18 -2.48 30.94
C ASN A 477 1.19 -1.62 30.15
N VAL A 478 1.71 -0.61 29.44
CA VAL A 478 0.90 0.34 28.65
C VAL A 478 1.11 0.19 27.15
N CYS A 479 1.83 -0.84 26.71
CA CYS A 479 2.12 -1.10 25.31
C CYS A 479 2.71 0.12 24.54
N HIS A 480 3.54 0.93 25.20
CA HIS A 480 4.05 2.18 24.67
C HIS A 480 5.53 2.09 24.29
N PHE A 481 5.85 2.51 23.05
CA PHE A 481 7.22 2.63 22.55
C PHE A 481 7.65 4.09 22.55
N ASN A 482 8.85 4.38 23.10
CA ASN A 482 9.51 5.67 23.04
C ASN A 482 10.85 5.52 22.32
N ALA A 483 11.14 6.39 21.34
CA ALA A 483 12.49 6.44 20.77
C ALA A 483 13.46 7.10 21.76
N ILE A 484 14.67 6.55 21.86
CA ILE A 484 15.75 7.12 22.66
C ILE A 484 16.53 8.08 21.76
N ASP A 485 16.54 9.37 22.11
CA ASP A 485 17.23 10.41 21.34
C ASP A 485 18.75 10.30 21.58
N THR A 486 19.46 9.63 20.68
CA THR A 486 20.91 9.41 20.78
C THR A 486 21.74 10.65 20.46
N THR A 487 21.12 11.70 19.92
CA THR A 487 21.79 12.96 19.62
C THR A 487 22.17 13.76 20.86
N GLN A 488 21.54 13.55 22.00
CA GLN A 488 21.88 14.23 23.28
C GLN A 488 23.00 13.54 24.05
N THR A 489 23.26 12.25 23.83
CA THR A 489 24.35 11.53 24.51
C THR A 489 25.71 11.77 23.89
N ALA A 490 25.80 12.09 22.61
CA ALA A 490 27.07 12.38 21.93
C ALA A 490 27.68 13.74 22.30
N SER A 491 26.95 14.61 22.98
CA SER A 491 27.46 15.91 23.45
C SER A 491 28.08 15.87 24.86
N LEU A 492 27.99 14.77 25.58
CA LEU A 492 28.58 14.63 26.92
C LEU A 492 29.95 13.95 26.93
N ASP A 493 30.35 13.28 25.83
CA ASP A 493 31.66 12.60 25.72
C ASP A 493 32.78 13.41 25.05
N ASN A 494 32.54 14.69 24.71
CA ASN A 494 33.51 15.60 24.13
C ASN A 494 33.96 16.70 25.12
N GLU A 495 34.17 16.38 26.40
CA GLU A 495 35.03 17.23 27.23
C GLU A 495 36.49 16.80 26.95
N GLU A 496 37.18 17.64 26.15
CA GLU A 496 38.63 17.54 25.98
C GLU A 496 39.29 17.67 27.36
N PRO A 497 40.31 16.79 27.65
CA PRO A 497 41.08 16.98 28.89
C PRO A 497 41.82 18.31 28.86
N PRO A 498 41.95 18.99 29.99
CA PRO A 498 42.62 20.29 30.06
C PRO A 498 44.08 20.14 29.62
N LEU A 499 44.49 21.01 28.67
CA LEU A 499 45.89 21.16 28.27
C LEU A 499 46.72 21.57 29.50
N GLU A 500 47.57 20.69 29.97
CA GLU A 500 48.64 21.06 30.93
C GLU A 500 49.59 22.04 30.25
N GLU A 501 49.66 23.24 30.80
CA GLU A 501 50.69 24.24 30.47
C GLU A 501 52.09 23.73 30.91
N MET A 502 52.99 23.61 29.93
CA MET A 502 54.41 23.58 30.19
C MET A 502 55.07 24.94 29.83
#